data_13476880b52fec4c0f6b9aeb102c2ba5
#
_entry.id   13476880b52fec4c0f6b9aeb102c2ba5
#
_cell.length_a   1.000
_cell.length_b   1.000
_cell.length_c   1.000
_cell.angle_alpha   90.00
_cell.angle_beta   90.00
_cell.angle_gamma   90.00
#
_symmetry.space_group_name_H-M   'P 1'
#
loop_
_entity.id
_entity.type
_entity.pdbx_description
1 polymer ?
#
loop_
_entity_poly.entity_id
_entity_poly.type
_entity_poly.pdbx_seq_one_letter_code
_entity_poly.pdbx_strand_id
1 'polypeptide(L)'
;NDMVRQISGLLKEQYKLGYEIKDLEFQVLQSQINPHFLYNTLDMIYWLGIDNEAPDVAEAAKELGRFYMLSLGHGETIVSLKNELDHVAAYVNVQNMRFEDHFKLTIDVPEELYDYKIIKIILQPLVENAILHGIREKSSESGEITIRAGLEDGVITISIEDDGIGIPEEKLGTLLTRGEKNSGYGVWNCLLYTSPSPRDPKTS
;
A
#
# COMPACT_ATOMS: atom_id res chain seq x y z
N ASN A 1 -17.83 40.11 14.23
CA ASN A 1 -18.06 38.68 13.91
C ASN A 1 -17.95 38.37 12.42
N ASP A 2 -18.21 39.32 11.49
CA ASP A 2 -18.09 39.05 10.04
C ASP A 2 -16.64 38.86 9.57
N MET A 3 -15.71 39.64 10.13
CA MET A 3 -14.28 39.52 9.82
C MET A 3 -13.73 38.14 10.21
N VAL A 4 -14.12 37.55 11.34
CA VAL A 4 -13.72 36.23 11.78
C VAL A 4 -14.26 35.15 10.84
N ARG A 5 -15.49 35.27 10.36
CA ARG A 5 -16.08 34.36 9.36
C ARG A 5 -15.36 34.47 8.02
N GLN A 6 -15.02 35.68 7.59
CA GLN A 6 -14.28 35.91 6.35
C GLN A 6 -12.87 35.32 6.40
N ILE A 7 -12.13 35.53 7.50
CA ILE A 7 -10.80 34.92 7.71
C ILE A 7 -10.89 33.40 7.75
N SER A 8 -11.88 32.85 8.46
CA SER A 8 -12.09 31.38 8.50
C SER A 8 -12.45 30.81 7.13
N GLY A 9 -13.21 31.54 6.31
CA GLY A 9 -13.50 31.17 4.93
C GLY A 9 -12.24 31.13 4.05
N LEU A 10 -11.46 32.22 4.10
CA LEU A 10 -10.21 32.32 3.33
C LEU A 10 -9.18 31.25 3.75
N LEU A 11 -9.08 30.96 5.04
CA LEU A 11 -8.20 29.88 5.53
C LEU A 11 -8.64 28.51 4.99
N LYS A 12 -9.94 28.20 5.00
CA LYS A 12 -10.47 26.94 4.42
C LYS A 12 -10.18 26.84 2.93
N GLU A 13 -10.37 27.93 2.21
CA GLU A 13 -10.09 27.99 0.77
C GLU A 13 -8.59 27.82 0.47
N GLN A 14 -7.73 28.44 1.27
CA GLN A 14 -6.27 28.28 1.17
C GLN A 14 -5.83 26.85 1.46
N TYR A 15 -6.40 26.20 2.48
CA TYR A 15 -6.13 24.78 2.76
C TYR A 15 -6.59 23.88 1.62
N LYS A 16 -7.77 24.13 1.05
CA LYS A 16 -8.30 23.37 -0.08
C LYS A 16 -7.40 23.50 -1.31
N LEU A 17 -7.03 24.73 -1.68
CA LEU A 17 -6.12 24.99 -2.79
C LEU A 17 -4.74 24.36 -2.58
N GLY A 18 -4.20 24.42 -1.37
CA GLY A 18 -2.93 23.75 -1.03
C GLY A 18 -3.00 22.23 -1.17
N TYR A 19 -4.14 21.63 -0.87
CA TYR A 19 -4.36 20.19 -1.08
C TYR A 19 -4.48 19.85 -2.56
N GLU A 20 -5.25 20.62 -3.33
CA GLU A 20 -5.41 20.45 -4.78
C GLU A 20 -4.07 20.58 -5.53
N ILE A 21 -3.22 21.54 -5.14
CA ILE A 21 -1.88 21.71 -5.73
C ILE A 21 -1.01 20.47 -5.45
N LYS A 22 -1.00 19.95 -4.22
CA LYS A 22 -0.24 18.75 -3.88
C LYS A 22 -0.73 17.52 -4.61
N ASP A 23 -2.02 17.38 -4.80
CA ASP A 23 -2.62 16.28 -5.55
C ASP A 23 -2.22 16.36 -7.03
N LEU A 24 -2.26 17.55 -7.63
CA LEU A 24 -1.79 17.79 -8.99
C LEU A 24 -0.29 17.54 -9.14
N GLU A 25 0.55 17.98 -8.21
CA GLU A 25 1.99 17.69 -8.20
C GLU A 25 2.25 16.18 -8.15
N PHE A 26 1.50 15.45 -7.34
CA PHE A 26 1.59 14.00 -7.24
C PHE A 26 1.16 13.30 -8.54
N GLN A 27 0.05 13.76 -9.17
CA GLN A 27 -0.40 13.25 -10.46
C GLN A 27 0.62 13.51 -11.57
N VAL A 28 1.26 14.68 -11.58
CA VAL A 28 2.33 15.02 -12.53
C VAL A 28 3.54 14.10 -12.32
N LEU A 29 3.95 13.86 -11.09
CA LEU A 29 5.05 12.93 -10.79
C LEU A 29 4.72 11.48 -11.20
N GLN A 30 3.50 11.02 -10.95
CA GLN A 30 3.04 9.71 -11.41
C GLN A 30 2.99 9.61 -12.95
N SER A 31 2.60 10.70 -13.64
CA SER A 31 2.51 10.72 -15.10
C SER A 31 3.87 10.66 -15.82
N GLN A 32 4.96 10.98 -15.10
CA GLN A 32 6.33 10.85 -15.64
C GLN A 32 6.74 9.39 -15.87
N ILE A 33 6.12 8.45 -15.14
CA ILE A 33 6.23 7.03 -15.48
C ILE A 33 5.11 6.74 -16.47
N ASN A 34 5.45 6.43 -17.71
CA ASN A 34 4.47 6.01 -18.71
C ASN A 34 4.05 4.55 -18.39
N PRO A 35 2.87 4.29 -17.78
CA PRO A 35 2.47 2.95 -17.40
C PRO A 35 2.38 2.01 -18.59
N HIS A 36 1.90 2.52 -19.73
CA HIS A 36 1.75 1.74 -20.94
C HIS A 36 3.11 1.29 -21.52
N PHE A 37 4.14 2.15 -21.46
CA PHE A 37 5.49 1.76 -21.87
C PHE A 37 6.05 0.65 -20.97
N LEU A 38 5.83 0.77 -19.66
CA LEU A 38 6.29 -0.23 -18.70
C LEU A 38 5.62 -1.59 -18.94
N TYR A 39 4.30 -1.61 -19.13
CA TYR A 39 3.58 -2.86 -19.43
C TYR A 39 4.02 -3.51 -20.71
N ASN A 40 4.13 -2.74 -21.79
CA ASN A 40 4.58 -3.25 -23.07
C ASN A 40 6.00 -3.81 -23.01
N THR A 41 6.86 -3.20 -22.20
CA THR A 41 8.23 -3.69 -21.99
C THR A 41 8.24 -5.00 -21.23
N LEU A 42 7.45 -5.12 -20.16
CA LEU A 42 7.34 -6.35 -19.38
C LEU A 42 6.67 -7.47 -20.18
N ASP A 43 5.65 -7.15 -20.96
CA ASP A 43 5.01 -8.11 -21.87
C ASP A 43 5.99 -8.61 -22.94
N MET A 44 6.80 -7.72 -23.50
CA MET A 44 7.89 -8.12 -24.41
C MET A 44 8.89 -9.06 -23.72
N ILE A 45 9.31 -8.78 -22.49
CA ILE A 45 10.22 -9.63 -21.72
C ILE A 45 9.56 -10.99 -21.45
N TYR A 46 8.27 -11.02 -21.12
CA TYR A 46 7.51 -12.25 -20.94
C TYR A 46 7.59 -13.15 -22.19
N TRP A 47 7.27 -12.60 -23.36
CA TRP A 47 7.30 -13.35 -24.62
C TRP A 47 8.71 -13.80 -25.00
N LEU A 48 9.73 -12.96 -24.79
CA LEU A 48 11.13 -13.35 -24.96
C LEU A 48 11.54 -14.50 -24.05
N GLY A 49 11.03 -14.52 -22.81
CA GLY A 49 11.25 -15.63 -21.87
C GLY A 49 10.63 -16.94 -22.40
N ILE A 50 9.41 -16.87 -22.92
CA ILE A 50 8.74 -18.03 -23.52
C ILE A 50 9.50 -18.54 -24.75
N ASP A 51 9.85 -17.65 -25.68
CA ASP A 51 10.52 -18.01 -26.94
C ASP A 51 11.92 -18.59 -26.72
N ASN A 52 12.59 -18.22 -25.64
CA ASN A 52 13.93 -18.73 -25.29
C ASN A 52 13.90 -19.84 -24.24
N GLU A 53 12.76 -20.47 -23.98
CA GLU A 53 12.60 -21.56 -23.00
C GLU A 53 13.10 -21.22 -21.59
N ALA A 54 12.93 -19.93 -21.18
CA ALA A 54 13.31 -19.41 -19.87
C ALA A 54 12.04 -19.09 -19.03
N PRO A 55 11.35 -20.10 -18.48
CA PRO A 55 10.06 -19.92 -17.79
C PRO A 55 10.16 -19.00 -16.56
N ASP A 56 11.29 -19.03 -15.84
CA ASP A 56 11.51 -18.20 -14.66
C ASP A 56 11.54 -16.70 -15.03
N VAL A 57 12.13 -16.36 -16.19
CA VAL A 57 12.15 -14.98 -16.71
C VAL A 57 10.74 -14.54 -17.13
N ALA A 58 10.01 -15.44 -17.79
CA ALA A 58 8.63 -15.16 -18.20
C ALA A 58 7.75 -14.94 -16.96
N GLU A 59 7.79 -15.82 -15.96
CA GLU A 59 6.98 -15.66 -14.75
C GLU A 59 7.35 -14.38 -13.98
N ALA A 60 8.65 -14.07 -13.85
CA ALA A 60 9.10 -12.84 -13.21
C ALA A 60 8.57 -11.58 -13.92
N ALA A 61 8.62 -11.54 -15.25
CA ALA A 61 8.10 -10.43 -16.03
C ALA A 61 6.57 -10.28 -15.88
N LYS A 62 5.85 -11.39 -15.85
CA LYS A 62 4.39 -11.43 -15.68
C LYS A 62 3.97 -10.91 -14.29
N GLU A 63 4.59 -11.43 -13.21
CA GLU A 63 4.25 -10.99 -11.86
C GLU A 63 4.63 -9.53 -11.61
N LEU A 64 5.77 -9.08 -12.15
CA LEU A 64 6.17 -7.68 -12.09
C LEU A 64 5.21 -6.79 -12.87
N GLY A 65 4.75 -7.23 -14.03
CA GLY A 65 3.71 -6.55 -14.82
C GLY A 65 2.39 -6.42 -14.05
N ARG A 66 1.95 -7.51 -13.40
CA ARG A 66 0.76 -7.53 -12.54
C ARG A 66 0.91 -6.55 -11.37
N PHE A 67 2.03 -6.58 -10.67
CA PHE A 67 2.32 -5.67 -9.57
C PHE A 67 2.23 -4.21 -10.00
N TYR A 68 2.89 -3.83 -11.10
CA TYR A 68 2.85 -2.45 -11.59
C TYR A 68 1.48 -2.04 -12.11
N MET A 69 0.72 -2.94 -12.74
CA MET A 69 -0.64 -2.68 -13.19
C MET A 69 -1.56 -2.31 -12.01
N LEU A 70 -1.46 -3.05 -10.92
CA LEU A 70 -2.22 -2.78 -9.70
C LEU A 70 -1.73 -1.51 -8.99
N SER A 71 -0.40 -1.25 -9.00
CA SER A 71 0.20 -0.07 -8.38
C SER A 71 -0.14 1.22 -9.10
N LEU A 72 0.05 1.25 -10.43
CA LEU A 72 -0.09 2.48 -11.20
C LEU A 72 -1.55 2.77 -11.57
N GLY A 73 -2.35 1.74 -11.87
CA GLY A 73 -3.79 1.84 -12.13
C GLY A 73 -4.20 3.11 -12.90
N HIS A 74 -5.47 3.35 -13.09
CA HIS A 74 -5.96 4.53 -13.83
C HIS A 74 -5.99 5.84 -13.01
N GLY A 75 -5.06 6.03 -12.05
CA GLY A 75 -5.02 7.23 -11.20
C GLY A 75 -6.06 7.22 -10.06
N GLU A 76 -6.72 6.09 -9.82
CA GLU A 76 -7.66 5.96 -8.71
C GLU A 76 -6.92 5.97 -7.36
N THR A 77 -7.39 6.80 -6.45
CA THR A 77 -6.90 6.90 -5.07
C THR A 77 -7.62 5.91 -4.15
N ILE A 78 -8.82 5.48 -4.55
CA ILE A 78 -9.67 4.56 -3.78
C ILE A 78 -9.97 3.35 -4.64
N VAL A 79 -9.68 2.16 -4.13
CA VAL A 79 -9.82 0.88 -4.81
C VAL A 79 -10.64 -0.10 -3.96
N SER A 80 -11.02 -1.26 -4.51
CA SER A 80 -11.62 -2.31 -3.72
C SER A 80 -10.60 -2.98 -2.80
N LEU A 81 -11.05 -3.50 -1.66
CA LEU A 81 -10.20 -4.30 -0.76
C LEU A 81 -9.56 -5.46 -1.53
N LYS A 82 -10.31 -6.11 -2.43
CA LYS A 82 -9.76 -7.15 -3.29
C LYS A 82 -8.55 -6.68 -4.09
N ASN A 83 -8.61 -5.49 -4.71
CA ASN A 83 -7.50 -4.97 -5.49
C ASN A 83 -6.23 -4.75 -4.63
N GLU A 84 -6.39 -4.29 -3.39
CA GLU A 84 -5.28 -4.14 -2.44
C GLU A 84 -4.70 -5.51 -2.04
N LEU A 85 -5.55 -6.51 -1.78
CA LEU A 85 -5.11 -7.86 -1.48
C LEU A 85 -4.37 -8.49 -2.68
N ASP A 86 -4.89 -8.32 -3.89
CA ASP A 86 -4.25 -8.78 -5.12
C ASP A 86 -2.90 -8.07 -5.35
N HIS A 87 -2.82 -6.78 -5.02
CA HIS A 87 -1.58 -6.00 -5.10
C HIS A 87 -0.51 -6.51 -4.12
N VAL A 88 -0.90 -6.76 -2.86
CA VAL A 88 -0.01 -7.35 -1.86
C VAL A 88 0.44 -8.75 -2.28
N ALA A 89 -0.45 -9.58 -2.79
CA ALA A 89 -0.10 -10.91 -3.27
C ALA A 89 0.93 -10.85 -4.42
N ALA A 90 0.73 -9.95 -5.40
CA ALA A 90 1.71 -9.74 -6.46
C ALA A 90 3.07 -9.26 -5.93
N TYR A 91 3.08 -8.37 -4.92
CA TYR A 91 4.31 -7.93 -4.26
C TYR A 91 5.05 -9.09 -3.59
N VAL A 92 4.35 -9.93 -2.81
CA VAL A 92 4.96 -11.09 -2.13
C VAL A 92 5.49 -12.11 -3.16
N ASN A 93 4.77 -12.34 -4.26
CA ASN A 93 5.24 -13.22 -5.33
C ASN A 93 6.56 -12.71 -5.94
N VAL A 94 6.66 -11.41 -6.24
CA VAL A 94 7.90 -10.79 -6.74
C VAL A 94 9.04 -10.94 -5.72
N GLN A 95 8.76 -10.78 -4.42
CA GLN A 95 9.76 -10.98 -3.37
C GLN A 95 10.19 -12.45 -3.28
N ASN A 96 9.27 -13.40 -3.41
CA ASN A 96 9.56 -14.84 -3.40
C ASN A 96 10.47 -15.25 -4.56
N MET A 97 10.27 -14.71 -5.75
CA MET A 97 11.18 -14.94 -6.89
C MET A 97 12.61 -14.45 -6.60
N ARG A 98 12.74 -13.40 -5.80
CA ARG A 98 14.06 -12.84 -5.41
C ARG A 98 14.70 -13.63 -4.27
N PHE A 99 13.90 -14.20 -3.37
CA PHE A 99 14.34 -14.82 -2.11
C PHE A 99 13.95 -16.30 -1.99
N GLU A 100 13.81 -17.00 -3.13
CA GLU A 100 13.65 -18.46 -3.20
C GLU A 100 12.49 -19.00 -2.34
N ASP A 101 11.29 -18.39 -2.46
CA ASP A 101 10.05 -18.80 -1.78
C ASP A 101 10.10 -18.77 -0.24
N HIS A 102 10.79 -17.79 0.32
CA HIS A 102 10.92 -17.65 1.77
C HIS A 102 9.68 -17.07 2.48
N PHE A 103 8.72 -16.46 1.75
CA PHE A 103 7.59 -15.77 2.33
C PHE A 103 6.27 -16.46 1.98
N LYS A 104 5.58 -16.96 3.00
CA LYS A 104 4.21 -17.47 2.85
C LYS A 104 3.21 -16.37 3.16
N LEU A 105 2.29 -16.11 2.23
CA LEU A 105 1.17 -15.18 2.43
C LEU A 105 -0.13 -15.96 2.60
N THR A 106 -0.82 -15.73 3.70
CA THR A 106 -2.16 -16.24 3.97
C THR A 106 -3.15 -15.08 4.02
N ILE A 107 -4.18 -15.12 3.15
CA ILE A 107 -5.26 -14.12 3.12
C ILE A 107 -6.53 -14.80 3.62
N ASP A 108 -6.95 -14.43 4.83
CA ASP A 108 -8.14 -14.92 5.51
C ASP A 108 -9.14 -13.76 5.65
N VAL A 109 -9.74 -13.38 4.51
CA VAL A 109 -10.65 -12.26 4.37
C VAL A 109 -11.95 -12.74 3.74
N PRO A 110 -13.11 -12.54 4.38
CA PRO A 110 -14.43 -12.90 3.82
C PRO A 110 -14.69 -12.23 2.46
N GLU A 111 -15.23 -12.98 1.51
CA GLU A 111 -15.48 -12.47 0.16
C GLU A 111 -16.46 -11.28 0.15
N GLU A 112 -17.39 -11.23 1.12
CA GLU A 112 -18.33 -10.12 1.28
C GLU A 112 -17.64 -8.77 1.50
N LEU A 113 -16.38 -8.78 1.94
CA LEU A 113 -15.59 -7.56 2.17
C LEU A 113 -14.80 -7.12 0.93
N TYR A 114 -14.72 -7.91 -0.11
CA TYR A 114 -13.87 -7.65 -1.28
C TYR A 114 -14.23 -6.36 -2.02
N ASP A 115 -15.53 -6.03 -2.09
CA ASP A 115 -16.00 -4.84 -2.82
C ASP A 115 -15.92 -3.53 -2.01
N TYR A 116 -15.60 -3.62 -0.70
CA TYR A 116 -15.43 -2.42 0.11
C TYR A 116 -14.29 -1.56 -0.40
N LYS A 117 -14.50 -0.25 -0.33
CA LYS A 117 -13.53 0.73 -0.85
C LYS A 117 -12.56 1.17 0.23
N ILE A 118 -11.28 1.09 -0.09
CA ILE A 118 -10.18 1.51 0.79
C ILE A 118 -9.18 2.38 0.01
N ILE A 119 -8.31 3.05 0.72
CA ILE A 119 -7.24 3.85 0.12
C ILE A 119 -6.24 2.90 -0.54
N LYS A 120 -5.85 3.24 -1.76
CA LYS A 120 -4.88 2.48 -2.55
C LYS A 120 -3.49 2.48 -1.91
N ILE A 121 -2.79 1.35 -1.99
CA ILE A 121 -1.40 1.16 -1.47
C ILE A 121 -1.33 1.40 0.05
N ILE A 122 -2.39 1.06 0.79
CA ILE A 122 -2.38 1.16 2.25
C ILE A 122 -1.84 -0.11 2.92
N LEU A 123 -2.07 -1.29 2.34
CA LEU A 123 -1.63 -2.56 2.92
C LEU A 123 -0.18 -2.89 2.56
N GLN A 124 0.28 -2.52 1.37
CA GLN A 124 1.63 -2.84 0.90
C GLN A 124 2.75 -2.39 1.84
N PRO A 125 2.79 -1.14 2.36
CA PRO A 125 3.89 -0.72 3.25
C PRO A 125 3.97 -1.54 4.54
N LEU A 126 2.84 -2.06 5.02
CA LEU A 126 2.78 -2.90 6.22
C LEU A 126 3.38 -4.29 5.92
N VAL A 127 3.01 -4.88 4.78
CA VAL A 127 3.57 -6.17 4.33
C VAL A 127 5.06 -6.03 3.98
N GLU A 128 5.46 -4.92 3.37
CA GLU A 128 6.87 -4.61 3.13
C GLU A 128 7.68 -4.55 4.43
N ASN A 129 7.16 -3.88 5.46
CA ASN A 129 7.79 -3.85 6.78
C ASN A 129 7.87 -5.24 7.42
N ALA A 130 6.81 -6.05 7.32
CA ALA A 130 6.80 -7.42 7.80
C ALA A 130 7.91 -8.26 7.14
N ILE A 131 8.07 -8.15 5.83
CA ILE A 131 9.13 -8.85 5.09
C ILE A 131 10.51 -8.32 5.48
N LEU A 132 10.75 -7.00 5.32
CA LEU A 132 12.10 -6.43 5.42
C LEU A 132 12.62 -6.35 6.85
N HIS A 133 11.75 -6.04 7.82
CA HIS A 133 12.13 -5.77 9.21
C HIS A 133 11.63 -6.82 10.20
N GLY A 134 10.67 -7.64 9.79
CA GLY A 134 10.19 -8.76 10.59
C GLY A 134 10.91 -10.05 10.21
N ILE A 135 10.57 -10.60 9.04
CA ILE A 135 10.94 -11.96 8.65
C ILE A 135 12.41 -12.07 8.24
N ARG A 136 12.92 -11.15 7.41
CA ARG A 136 14.31 -11.21 6.92
C ARG A 136 15.36 -10.99 7.99
N GLU A 137 15.00 -10.44 9.13
CA GLU A 137 15.90 -10.32 10.28
C GLU A 137 15.92 -11.58 11.15
N LYS A 138 15.10 -12.61 10.84
CA LYS A 138 15.20 -13.94 11.44
C LYS A 138 16.42 -14.68 10.89
N SER A 139 16.99 -15.58 11.68
CA SER A 139 18.09 -16.44 11.25
C SER A 139 17.72 -17.40 10.10
N SER A 140 16.42 -17.71 9.95
CA SER A 140 15.87 -18.54 8.86
C SER A 140 15.62 -17.74 7.59
N GLU A 141 15.56 -16.41 7.68
CA GLU A 141 15.12 -15.47 6.63
C GLU A 141 13.78 -15.85 5.95
N SER A 142 13.00 -16.75 6.58
CA SER A 142 11.72 -17.25 6.08
C SER A 142 10.63 -17.10 7.12
N GLY A 143 9.38 -16.91 6.67
CA GLY A 143 8.24 -16.74 7.57
C GLY A 143 6.90 -16.60 6.88
N GLU A 144 5.88 -16.41 7.70
CA GLU A 144 4.49 -16.30 7.28
C GLU A 144 3.92 -14.92 7.61
N ILE A 145 3.15 -14.39 6.66
CA ILE A 145 2.36 -13.17 6.82
C ILE A 145 0.90 -13.56 6.67
N THR A 146 0.07 -13.18 7.63
CA THR A 146 -1.37 -13.42 7.59
C THR A 146 -2.12 -12.11 7.58
N ILE A 147 -3.01 -11.94 6.59
CA ILE A 147 -3.91 -10.80 6.48
C ILE A 147 -5.32 -11.27 6.82
N ARG A 148 -5.95 -10.64 7.82
CA ARG A 148 -7.35 -10.89 8.18
C ARG A 148 -8.15 -9.60 8.08
N ALA A 149 -9.44 -9.72 7.79
CA ALA A 149 -10.36 -8.60 7.88
C ALA A 149 -11.70 -9.03 8.50
N GLY A 150 -12.30 -8.11 9.23
CA GLY A 150 -13.63 -8.26 9.81
C GLY A 150 -14.43 -6.97 9.71
N LEU A 151 -15.76 -7.09 9.78
CA LEU A 151 -16.69 -5.96 9.81
C LEU A 151 -17.47 -6.00 11.14
N GLU A 152 -17.26 -4.99 11.98
CA GLU A 152 -17.97 -4.82 13.24
C GLU A 152 -18.52 -3.41 13.34
N ASP A 153 -19.80 -3.26 13.66
CA ASP A 153 -20.48 -1.96 13.81
C ASP A 153 -20.29 -0.99 12.64
N GLY A 154 -20.20 -1.53 11.41
CA GLY A 154 -19.98 -0.74 10.19
C GLY A 154 -18.54 -0.27 9.98
N VAL A 155 -17.61 -0.74 10.81
CA VAL A 155 -16.16 -0.47 10.70
C VAL A 155 -15.44 -1.71 10.21
N ILE A 156 -14.65 -1.57 9.14
CA ILE A 156 -13.78 -2.65 8.67
C ILE A 156 -12.46 -2.55 9.44
N THR A 157 -12.11 -3.65 10.10
CA THR A 157 -10.80 -3.83 10.72
C THR A 157 -9.98 -4.79 9.87
N ILE A 158 -8.77 -4.38 9.50
CA ILE A 158 -7.81 -5.23 8.77
C ILE A 158 -6.60 -5.40 9.66
N SER A 159 -6.21 -6.65 9.92
CA SER A 159 -4.99 -7.00 10.64
C SER A 159 -3.98 -7.65 9.70
N ILE A 160 -2.72 -7.30 9.87
CA ILE A 160 -1.57 -7.92 9.21
C ILE A 160 -0.64 -8.41 10.32
N GLU A 161 -0.43 -9.70 10.35
CA GLU A 161 0.39 -10.39 11.34
C GLU A 161 1.56 -11.06 10.63
N ASP A 162 2.76 -10.92 11.17
CA ASP A 162 3.94 -11.63 10.73
C ASP A 162 4.57 -12.43 11.90
N ASP A 163 5.28 -13.50 11.56
CA ASP A 163 6.02 -14.31 12.53
C ASP A 163 7.51 -13.89 12.63
N GLY A 164 7.79 -12.62 12.30
CA GLY A 164 9.12 -12.03 12.35
C GLY A 164 9.71 -11.88 13.76
N ILE A 165 10.81 -11.13 13.86
CA ILE A 165 11.50 -10.87 15.14
C ILE A 165 10.71 -9.94 16.08
N GLY A 166 9.65 -9.31 15.59
CA GLY A 166 8.86 -8.31 16.33
C GLY A 166 9.58 -6.99 16.52
N ILE A 167 8.92 -6.06 17.21
CA ILE A 167 9.44 -4.72 17.48
C ILE A 167 9.76 -4.62 18.98
N PRO A 168 11.00 -4.25 19.38
CA PRO A 168 11.35 -4.03 20.78
C PRO A 168 10.45 -2.99 21.45
N GLU A 169 10.05 -3.23 22.71
CA GLU A 169 9.15 -2.34 23.47
C GLU A 169 9.64 -0.89 23.51
N GLU A 170 10.97 -0.69 23.56
CA GLU A 170 11.59 0.64 23.56
C GLU A 170 11.29 1.44 22.29
N LYS A 171 11.09 0.75 21.16
CA LYS A 171 10.78 1.38 19.86
C LYS A 171 9.29 1.60 19.65
N LEU A 172 8.40 0.85 20.33
CA LEU A 172 6.95 0.97 20.16
C LEU A 172 6.45 2.38 20.49
N GLY A 173 6.96 3.01 21.52
CA GLY A 173 6.59 4.38 21.92
C GLY A 173 7.02 5.47 20.92
N THR A 174 8.04 5.20 20.10
CA THR A 174 8.58 6.17 19.13
C THR A 174 8.00 6.01 17.73
N LEU A 175 7.44 4.84 17.38
CA LEU A 175 6.83 4.56 16.08
C LEU A 175 5.66 5.51 15.74
N LEU A 176 4.96 5.98 16.77
CA LEU A 176 3.79 6.86 16.65
C LEU A 176 4.15 8.35 16.84
N THR A 177 5.40 8.68 17.17
CA THR A 177 5.83 10.06 17.37
C THR A 177 6.59 10.59 16.16
N ARG A 178 6.20 11.78 15.72
CA ARG A 178 6.81 12.50 14.58
C ARG A 178 8.20 12.98 14.99
N GLY A 179 9.28 12.36 14.50
CA GLY A 179 10.57 13.00 14.81
C GLY A 179 11.86 12.31 14.43
N GLU A 180 11.93 11.05 14.06
CA GLU A 180 13.22 10.46 13.69
C GLU A 180 13.30 10.06 12.22
N LYS A 181 14.30 10.60 11.54
CA LYS A 181 14.54 10.48 10.08
C LYS A 181 14.82 9.05 9.60
N ASN A 182 14.76 8.03 10.44
CA ASN A 182 15.12 6.64 10.12
C ASN A 182 14.08 5.58 10.48
N SER A 183 12.90 5.94 10.93
CA SER A 183 11.82 4.96 11.21
C SER A 183 10.79 4.99 10.09
N GLY A 184 10.76 3.94 9.30
CA GLY A 184 9.69 3.51 8.40
C GLY A 184 8.64 4.53 7.97
N TYR A 185 8.91 5.30 6.92
CA TYR A 185 7.91 6.16 6.26
C TYR A 185 6.58 5.45 5.97
N GLY A 186 6.59 4.11 5.82
CA GLY A 186 5.42 3.30 5.51
C GLY A 186 4.35 3.32 6.61
N VAL A 187 4.72 3.03 7.86
CA VAL A 187 3.76 3.01 9.00
C VAL A 187 3.22 4.41 9.27
N TRP A 188 4.08 5.43 9.21
CA TRP A 188 3.67 6.82 9.39
C TRP A 188 2.67 7.28 8.31
N ASN A 189 2.90 6.95 7.06
CA ASN A 189 1.97 7.27 5.99
C ASN A 189 0.62 6.58 6.18
N CYS A 190 0.59 5.30 6.59
CA CYS A 190 -0.65 4.60 6.92
C CYS A 190 -1.41 5.32 8.06
N LEU A 191 -0.73 5.76 9.11
CA LEU A 191 -1.35 6.49 10.23
C LEU A 191 -1.94 7.84 9.81
N LEU A 192 -1.30 8.57 8.87
CA LEU A 192 -1.82 9.82 8.34
C LEU A 192 -3.14 9.64 7.58
N TYR A 193 -3.30 8.52 6.89
CA TYR A 193 -4.50 8.23 6.10
C TYR A 193 -5.61 7.57 6.91
N THR A 194 -5.31 6.91 8.03
CA THR A 194 -6.30 6.23 8.90
C THR A 194 -6.82 7.10 10.02
N SER A 195 -6.24 8.28 10.27
CA SER A 195 -6.81 9.25 11.21
C SER A 195 -8.21 9.65 10.74
N PRO A 196 -9.26 9.54 11.59
CA PRO A 196 -10.60 9.95 11.18
C PRO A 196 -10.56 11.42 10.81
N SER A 197 -10.97 11.73 9.57
CA SER A 197 -11.25 13.08 9.14
C SER A 197 -12.25 13.67 10.15
N PRO A 198 -12.08 14.91 10.65
CA PRO A 198 -13.07 15.53 11.52
C PRO A 198 -14.41 15.46 10.76
N ARG A 199 -15.38 14.78 11.36
CA ARG A 199 -16.72 14.59 10.80
C ARG A 199 -17.23 15.93 10.35
N ASP A 200 -17.61 16.03 9.07
CA ASP A 200 -18.31 17.18 8.54
C ASP A 200 -19.65 17.30 9.30
N PRO A 201 -19.94 18.39 10.03
CA PRO A 201 -21.15 18.50 10.81
C PRO A 201 -22.33 18.93 9.92
N LYS A 202 -22.63 18.13 8.90
CA LYS A 202 -23.79 18.35 8.05
C LYS A 202 -24.43 17.03 7.65
N THR A 203 -25.16 16.44 8.57
CA THR A 203 -26.41 15.71 8.32
C THR A 203 -27.14 15.57 9.64
N SER A 204 -27.93 16.55 9.96
CA SER A 204 -29.13 16.48 10.82
C SER A 204 -30.19 17.29 10.13
#